data_43164d5f77a8da0c0a14822e56f559a6
#
_entry.id   43164d5f77a8da0c0a14822e56f559a6
#
_cell.length_a   1.000
_cell.length_b   1.000
_cell.length_c   1.000
_cell.angle_alpha   90.00
_cell.angle_beta   90.00
_cell.angle_gamma   90.00
#
_symmetry.space_group_name_H-M   'P 1'
#
loop_
_entity.id
_entity.type
_entity.pdbx_description
1 polymer ?
#
loop_
_entity_poly.entity_id
_entity_poly.type
_entity_poly.pdbx_seq_one_letter_code
_entity_poly.pdbx_strand_id
1 'polypeptide(L)'
;MAETRVIDDNMHFLPTNLFTNEEVLHGFLYSAPVTFGMKAYLGKTPDGTKDQVILEYPEGKQILNYVDGDYTLETKIKAMDEAGVDIAMLRMPVWQEWLPLDMCKIVNEQAAEMCKRSEGRLVANAVLPPFGRKEDVDELKHCIEDLGMVGVQFACCYGDRFLDDELFKPYMKVLNDMKIPAVVHHTPGQNAFQNFDDYTILRRELGRIHAQAAAVGREIYSGMFDEFPNLKFVHTMFGGYWFGLQEILAPHK
;
A
#
# COMPACT_ATOMS: atom_id res chain seq x y z
N MET A 1 0.88 -7.25 34.98
CA MET A 1 1.42 -7.55 33.65
C MET A 1 0.89 -6.48 32.73
N ALA A 2 1.70 -5.86 31.88
CA ALA A 2 1.17 -4.95 30.89
C ALA A 2 0.23 -5.75 29.97
N GLU A 3 -0.94 -5.20 29.71
CA GLU A 3 -1.92 -5.80 28.80
C GLU A 3 -1.30 -5.84 27.40
N THR A 4 -1.22 -7.03 26.79
CA THR A 4 -0.65 -7.20 25.46
C THR A 4 -1.68 -6.74 24.45
N ARG A 5 -1.38 -5.72 23.65
CA ARG A 5 -2.24 -5.26 22.56
C ARG A 5 -1.96 -6.05 21.29
N VAL A 6 -3.02 -6.42 20.60
CA VAL A 6 -2.96 -7.04 19.26
C VAL A 6 -3.13 -5.94 18.22
N ILE A 7 -2.15 -5.81 17.33
CA ILE A 7 -2.15 -4.81 16.27
C ILE A 7 -2.18 -5.51 14.92
N ASP A 8 -3.20 -5.21 14.10
CA ASP A 8 -3.24 -5.55 12.68
C ASP A 8 -2.59 -4.43 11.86
N ASP A 9 -1.48 -4.72 11.22
CA ASP A 9 -0.73 -3.73 10.46
C ASP A 9 -1.16 -3.63 8.98
N ASN A 10 -2.19 -4.35 8.54
CA ASN A 10 -2.57 -4.43 7.12
C ASN A 10 -4.09 -4.51 6.87
N MET A 11 -4.86 -3.66 7.51
CA MET A 11 -6.30 -3.57 7.25
C MET A 11 -6.56 -2.72 6.00
N HIS A 12 -7.11 -3.33 4.95
CA HIS A 12 -7.39 -2.61 3.70
C HIS A 12 -8.45 -1.51 3.88
N PHE A 13 -8.21 -0.38 3.25
CA PHE A 13 -9.10 0.77 3.21
C PHE A 13 -9.36 1.19 1.75
N LEU A 14 -10.60 1.60 1.48
CA LEU A 14 -11.00 2.31 0.27
C LEU A 14 -11.85 3.51 0.65
N PRO A 15 -11.88 4.58 -0.15
CA PRO A 15 -12.76 5.72 0.10
C PRO A 15 -14.22 5.27 0.26
N THR A 16 -14.88 5.76 1.29
CA THR A 16 -16.25 5.36 1.62
C THR A 16 -17.27 5.76 0.55
N ASN A 17 -16.93 6.76 -0.26
CA ASN A 17 -17.75 7.24 -1.37
C ASN A 17 -17.35 6.66 -2.73
N LEU A 18 -16.50 5.62 -2.76
CA LEU A 18 -16.02 5.01 -4.02
C LEU A 18 -17.16 4.59 -4.96
N PHE A 19 -18.26 4.06 -4.40
CA PHE A 19 -19.41 3.57 -5.18
C PHE A 19 -20.53 4.59 -5.33
N THR A 20 -20.45 5.75 -4.68
CA THR A 20 -21.50 6.79 -4.67
C THR A 20 -21.09 8.10 -5.30
N ASN A 21 -19.80 8.27 -5.61
CA ASN A 21 -19.25 9.45 -6.27
C ASN A 21 -18.57 9.05 -7.57
N GLU A 22 -19.15 9.46 -8.71
CA GLU A 22 -18.63 9.11 -10.04
C GLU A 22 -17.20 9.61 -10.29
N GLU A 23 -16.84 10.78 -9.79
CA GLU A 23 -15.50 11.34 -9.96
C GLU A 23 -14.46 10.48 -9.23
N VAL A 24 -14.76 10.06 -7.99
CA VAL A 24 -13.90 9.18 -7.21
C VAL A 24 -13.80 7.81 -7.88
N LEU A 25 -14.92 7.22 -8.31
CA LEU A 25 -14.94 5.94 -9.00
C LEU A 25 -14.10 5.99 -10.29
N HIS A 26 -14.32 7.00 -11.12
CA HIS A 26 -13.58 7.17 -12.37
C HIS A 26 -12.08 7.40 -12.10
N GLY A 27 -11.72 8.25 -11.13
CA GLY A 27 -10.34 8.47 -10.73
C GLY A 27 -9.64 7.16 -10.35
N PHE A 28 -10.32 6.31 -9.59
CA PHE A 28 -9.82 4.99 -9.25
C PHE A 28 -9.67 4.06 -10.45
N LEU A 29 -10.69 3.94 -11.28
CA LEU A 29 -10.66 3.03 -12.44
C LEU A 29 -9.59 3.43 -13.47
N TYR A 30 -9.46 4.74 -13.74
CA TYR A 30 -8.46 5.25 -14.70
C TYR A 30 -7.02 5.22 -14.17
N SER A 31 -6.84 5.10 -12.85
CA SER A 31 -5.50 4.96 -12.26
C SER A 31 -4.93 3.55 -12.39
N ALA A 32 -5.72 2.57 -12.86
CA ALA A 32 -5.19 1.24 -13.10
C ALA A 32 -4.14 1.28 -14.23
N PRO A 33 -2.92 0.74 -14.00
CA PRO A 33 -1.82 0.87 -14.95
C PRO A 33 -1.97 -0.07 -16.14
N VAL A 34 -2.77 0.35 -17.12
CA VAL A 34 -3.03 -0.42 -18.37
C VAL A 34 -1.78 -0.73 -19.16
N THR A 35 -0.74 0.11 -19.06
CA THR A 35 0.56 -0.12 -19.69
C THR A 35 1.28 -1.36 -19.17
N PHE A 36 0.92 -1.81 -17.97
CA PHE A 36 1.42 -3.07 -17.38
C PHE A 36 0.41 -4.22 -17.49
N GLY A 37 -0.63 -4.07 -18.33
CA GLY A 37 -1.63 -5.10 -18.56
C GLY A 37 -2.69 -5.23 -17.45
N MET A 38 -2.81 -4.23 -16.58
CA MET A 38 -3.89 -4.18 -15.58
C MET A 38 -5.15 -3.56 -16.18
N LYS A 39 -6.31 -4.03 -15.73
CA LYS A 39 -7.62 -3.48 -16.08
C LYS A 39 -8.50 -3.43 -14.85
N ALA A 40 -9.12 -2.28 -14.63
CA ALA A 40 -10.11 -2.10 -13.58
C ALA A 40 -11.44 -1.64 -14.16
N TYR A 41 -12.53 -2.19 -13.65
CA TYR A 41 -13.89 -1.82 -14.09
C TYR A 41 -14.93 -2.06 -13.01
N LEU A 42 -16.06 -1.36 -13.13
CA LEU A 42 -17.22 -1.57 -12.29
C LEU A 42 -18.02 -2.78 -12.78
N GLY A 43 -18.36 -3.67 -11.88
CA GLY A 43 -19.20 -4.84 -12.12
C GLY A 43 -20.19 -5.06 -10.97
N LYS A 44 -20.83 -6.22 -10.98
CA LYS A 44 -21.72 -6.68 -9.91
C LYS A 44 -21.16 -7.92 -9.24
N THR A 45 -21.52 -8.13 -7.97
CA THR A 45 -21.32 -9.42 -7.30
C THR A 45 -22.00 -10.55 -8.07
N PRO A 46 -21.57 -11.82 -7.89
CA PRO A 46 -22.16 -12.96 -8.64
C PRO A 46 -23.68 -13.11 -8.46
N ASP A 47 -24.22 -12.66 -7.32
CA ASP A 47 -25.66 -12.63 -7.04
C ASP A 47 -26.37 -11.38 -7.58
N GLY A 48 -25.63 -10.45 -8.19
CA GLY A 48 -26.15 -9.21 -8.76
C GLY A 48 -26.59 -8.13 -7.77
N THR A 49 -26.39 -8.34 -6.46
CA THR A 49 -26.98 -7.49 -5.41
C THR A 49 -26.16 -6.24 -5.10
N LYS A 50 -24.81 -6.31 -5.22
CA LYS A 50 -23.91 -5.21 -4.88
C LYS A 50 -23.02 -4.81 -6.05
N ASP A 51 -22.60 -3.56 -6.06
CA ASP A 51 -21.55 -3.10 -6.94
C ASP A 51 -20.18 -3.59 -6.45
N GLN A 52 -19.27 -3.82 -7.39
CA GLN A 52 -17.89 -4.14 -7.08
C GLN A 52 -16.94 -3.56 -8.12
N VAL A 53 -15.77 -3.11 -7.69
CA VAL A 53 -14.64 -2.84 -8.58
C VAL A 53 -13.89 -4.14 -8.78
N ILE A 54 -13.71 -4.53 -10.03
CA ILE A 54 -12.99 -5.73 -10.44
C ILE A 54 -11.64 -5.32 -11.01
N LEU A 55 -10.58 -5.97 -10.55
CA LEU A 55 -9.23 -5.80 -11.06
C LEU A 55 -8.76 -7.09 -11.73
N GLU A 56 -8.35 -6.97 -12.99
CA GLU A 56 -7.75 -8.05 -13.78
C GLU A 56 -6.25 -7.78 -14.01
N TYR A 57 -5.49 -8.86 -14.00
CA TYR A 57 -4.08 -8.85 -14.39
C TYR A 57 -3.52 -10.26 -14.65
N PRO A 58 -3.10 -10.55 -15.90
CA PRO A 58 -3.34 -9.78 -17.13
C PRO A 58 -4.83 -9.68 -17.45
N GLU A 59 -5.20 -8.86 -18.44
CA GLU A 59 -6.58 -8.71 -18.86
C GLU A 59 -7.24 -10.09 -19.09
N GLY A 60 -8.49 -10.24 -18.63
CA GLY A 60 -9.23 -11.49 -18.63
C GLY A 60 -8.96 -12.43 -17.44
N LYS A 61 -8.01 -12.11 -16.56
CA LYS A 61 -7.75 -12.89 -15.32
C LYS A 61 -7.99 -12.02 -14.09
N GLN A 62 -9.15 -12.17 -13.47
CA GLN A 62 -9.49 -11.45 -12.25
C GLN A 62 -8.52 -11.85 -11.12
N ILE A 63 -7.94 -10.84 -10.46
CA ILE A 63 -7.03 -11.01 -9.33
C ILE A 63 -7.62 -10.51 -8.02
N LEU A 64 -8.42 -9.45 -8.07
CA LEU A 64 -9.05 -8.82 -6.89
C LEU A 64 -10.43 -8.29 -7.26
N ASN A 65 -11.27 -8.16 -6.23
CA ASN A 65 -12.54 -7.46 -6.30
C ASN A 65 -12.78 -6.72 -4.99
N TYR A 66 -13.40 -5.54 -5.09
CA TYR A 66 -13.77 -4.71 -3.95
C TYR A 66 -15.26 -4.49 -3.98
N VAL A 67 -15.96 -4.97 -2.98
CA VAL A 67 -17.42 -4.98 -2.91
C VAL A 67 -17.92 -3.79 -2.10
N ASP A 68 -18.97 -3.16 -2.58
CA ASP A 68 -19.63 -2.06 -1.88
C ASP A 68 -20.13 -2.49 -0.49
N GLY A 69 -19.85 -1.65 0.52
CA GLY A 69 -20.19 -1.89 1.91
C GLY A 69 -19.17 -2.69 2.73
N ASP A 70 -18.15 -3.30 2.11
CA ASP A 70 -17.16 -4.12 2.84
C ASP A 70 -16.11 -3.27 3.59
N TYR A 71 -15.99 -1.98 3.24
CA TYR A 71 -14.93 -1.09 3.74
C TYR A 71 -15.42 0.01 4.69
N THR A 72 -16.63 -0.13 5.24
CA THR A 72 -17.18 0.83 6.21
C THR A 72 -16.50 0.72 7.57
N LEU A 73 -16.62 1.77 8.40
CA LEU A 73 -16.10 1.75 9.76
C LEU A 73 -16.74 0.61 10.58
N GLU A 74 -18.04 0.45 10.46
CA GLU A 74 -18.81 -0.56 11.20
C GLU A 74 -18.35 -1.98 10.85
N THR A 75 -18.15 -2.27 9.55
CA THR A 75 -17.64 -3.55 9.08
C THR A 75 -16.24 -3.85 9.62
N LYS A 76 -15.36 -2.82 9.64
CA LYS A 76 -13.99 -2.96 10.16
C LYS A 76 -13.97 -3.21 11.67
N ILE A 77 -14.67 -2.41 12.44
CA ILE A 77 -14.72 -2.58 13.91
C ILE A 77 -15.28 -3.96 14.26
N LYS A 78 -16.34 -4.38 13.59
CA LYS A 78 -16.91 -5.73 13.79
C LYS A 78 -15.86 -6.83 13.52
N ALA A 79 -15.14 -6.76 12.40
CA ALA A 79 -14.10 -7.74 12.06
C ALA A 79 -12.95 -7.74 13.09
N MET A 80 -12.55 -6.55 13.59
CA MET A 80 -11.55 -6.44 14.64
C MET A 80 -12.00 -7.08 15.95
N ASP A 81 -13.24 -6.84 16.36
CA ASP A 81 -13.80 -7.41 17.59
C ASP A 81 -13.90 -8.94 17.50
N GLU A 82 -14.32 -9.47 16.35
CA GLU A 82 -14.37 -10.93 16.10
C GLU A 82 -12.98 -11.58 16.09
N ALA A 83 -11.95 -10.83 15.64
CA ALA A 83 -10.57 -11.33 15.59
C ALA A 83 -9.75 -11.02 16.86
N GLY A 84 -10.27 -10.28 17.82
CA GLY A 84 -9.54 -9.84 19.02
C GLY A 84 -8.42 -8.84 18.71
N VAL A 85 -8.59 -8.00 17.68
CA VAL A 85 -7.64 -6.97 17.30
C VAL A 85 -7.97 -5.67 18.03
N ASP A 86 -6.99 -5.10 18.75
CA ASP A 86 -7.17 -3.85 19.50
C ASP A 86 -7.04 -2.61 18.61
N ILE A 87 -6.03 -2.60 17.74
CA ILE A 87 -5.73 -1.48 16.83
C ILE A 87 -5.45 -2.03 15.45
N ALA A 88 -6.01 -1.41 14.41
CA ALA A 88 -5.68 -1.74 13.03
C ALA A 88 -5.16 -0.53 12.25
N MET A 89 -4.22 -0.79 11.34
CA MET A 89 -3.62 0.21 10.47
C MET A 89 -4.26 0.16 9.09
N LEU A 90 -4.91 1.26 8.70
CA LEU A 90 -5.54 1.39 7.39
C LEU A 90 -4.48 1.51 6.31
N ARG A 91 -4.66 0.75 5.24
CA ARG A 91 -3.79 0.74 4.07
C ARG A 91 -4.60 0.62 2.79
N MET A 92 -4.11 1.28 1.75
CA MET A 92 -4.64 1.05 0.41
C MET A 92 -4.26 -0.34 -0.08
N PRO A 93 -5.19 -1.08 -0.70
CA PRO A 93 -4.85 -2.38 -1.27
C PRO A 93 -3.92 -2.22 -2.46
N VAL A 94 -4.35 -2.01 -3.67
CA VAL A 94 -3.52 -2.15 -4.89
C VAL A 94 -3.24 -0.83 -5.61
N TRP A 95 -4.06 0.18 -5.40
CA TRP A 95 -4.01 1.43 -6.18
C TRP A 95 -2.95 2.44 -5.74
N GLN A 96 -2.33 2.29 -4.55
CA GLN A 96 -1.33 3.23 -4.05
C GLN A 96 -0.19 3.50 -5.02
N GLU A 97 0.05 2.58 -5.92
CA GLU A 97 1.16 2.66 -6.87
C GLU A 97 0.90 3.68 -7.99
N TRP A 98 -0.36 4.00 -8.25
CA TRP A 98 -0.74 4.66 -9.48
C TRP A 98 -1.72 5.81 -9.29
N LEU A 99 -2.12 6.10 -8.07
CA LEU A 99 -3.03 7.19 -7.79
C LEU A 99 -2.37 8.54 -8.05
N PRO A 100 -3.01 9.45 -8.79
CA PRO A 100 -2.58 10.83 -8.88
C PRO A 100 -2.81 11.58 -7.55
N LEU A 101 -2.17 12.73 -7.39
CA LEU A 101 -2.15 13.47 -6.12
C LEU A 101 -3.55 13.86 -5.61
N ASP A 102 -4.43 14.27 -6.49
CA ASP A 102 -5.82 14.62 -6.15
C ASP A 102 -6.57 13.42 -5.55
N MET A 103 -6.40 12.24 -6.12
CA MET A 103 -6.97 11.01 -5.57
C MET A 103 -6.30 10.60 -4.26
N CYS A 104 -4.98 10.77 -4.13
CA CYS A 104 -4.27 10.52 -2.86
C CYS A 104 -4.84 11.41 -1.74
N LYS A 105 -5.09 12.69 -2.00
CA LYS A 105 -5.70 13.62 -1.04
C LYS A 105 -7.06 13.14 -0.57
N ILE A 106 -7.94 12.71 -1.49
CA ILE A 106 -9.27 12.19 -1.13
C ILE A 106 -9.13 10.93 -0.24
N VAL A 107 -8.22 10.02 -0.58
CA VAL A 107 -7.97 8.82 0.21
C VAL A 107 -7.47 9.18 1.61
N ASN A 108 -6.48 10.06 1.71
CA ASN A 108 -5.87 10.47 2.97
C ASN A 108 -6.88 11.14 3.90
N GLU A 109 -7.65 12.11 3.40
CA GLU A 109 -8.70 12.80 4.17
C GLU A 109 -9.77 11.83 4.70
N GLN A 110 -10.24 10.91 3.86
CA GLN A 110 -11.26 9.95 4.29
C GLN A 110 -10.71 8.89 5.26
N ALA A 111 -9.45 8.48 5.10
CA ALA A 111 -8.79 7.58 6.05
C ALA A 111 -8.63 8.27 7.42
N ALA A 112 -8.20 9.53 7.43
CA ALA A 112 -8.06 10.32 8.66
C ALA A 112 -9.42 10.50 9.36
N GLU A 113 -10.47 10.82 8.62
CA GLU A 113 -11.82 10.95 9.18
C GLU A 113 -12.32 9.62 9.76
N MET A 114 -12.07 8.50 9.09
CA MET A 114 -12.42 7.18 9.62
C MET A 114 -11.63 6.87 10.91
N CYS A 115 -10.35 7.17 10.96
CA CYS A 115 -9.53 7.02 12.17
C CYS A 115 -10.07 7.86 13.34
N LYS A 116 -10.41 9.11 13.10
CA LYS A 116 -10.99 10.01 14.10
C LYS A 116 -12.30 9.46 14.69
N ARG A 117 -13.17 8.88 13.85
CA ARG A 117 -14.44 8.28 14.26
C ARG A 117 -14.28 6.92 14.96
N SER A 118 -13.13 6.28 14.84
CA SER A 118 -12.88 4.95 15.41
C SER A 118 -12.53 4.94 16.89
N GLU A 119 -12.49 6.11 17.54
CA GLU A 119 -12.14 6.24 18.97
C GLU A 119 -10.79 5.59 19.34
N GLY A 120 -9.82 5.69 18.42
CA GLY A 120 -8.46 5.16 18.63
C GLY A 120 -8.26 3.70 18.22
N ARG A 121 -9.28 3.05 17.65
CA ARG A 121 -9.19 1.68 17.14
C ARG A 121 -8.47 1.61 15.77
N LEU A 122 -8.49 2.69 15.00
CA LEU A 122 -7.84 2.75 13.69
C LEU A 122 -6.76 3.84 13.66
N VAL A 123 -5.67 3.55 12.98
CA VAL A 123 -4.63 4.50 12.54
C VAL A 123 -4.42 4.34 11.04
N ALA A 124 -3.81 5.33 10.37
CA ALA A 124 -3.64 5.27 8.93
C ALA A 124 -2.23 5.64 8.50
N ASN A 125 -1.81 5.10 7.37
CA ASN A 125 -0.65 5.53 6.62
C ASN A 125 -1.07 6.44 5.46
N ALA A 126 -0.28 7.47 5.20
CA ALA A 126 -0.44 8.32 4.03
C ALA A 126 -0.22 7.53 2.74
N VAL A 127 -0.98 7.86 1.71
CA VAL A 127 -0.83 7.36 0.34
C VAL A 127 -0.36 8.52 -0.54
N LEU A 128 0.65 8.29 -1.35
CA LEU A 128 1.30 9.34 -2.13
C LEU A 128 1.60 8.88 -3.57
N PRO A 129 1.62 9.80 -4.55
CA PRO A 129 2.05 9.46 -5.89
C PRO A 129 3.53 9.06 -5.93
N PRO A 130 3.98 8.23 -6.89
CA PRO A 130 5.36 7.74 -6.95
C PRO A 130 6.33 8.73 -7.62
N PHE A 131 6.22 10.05 -7.37
CA PHE A 131 7.00 11.05 -8.10
C PHE A 131 7.90 11.91 -7.22
N GLY A 132 7.60 12.08 -5.93
CA GLY A 132 8.39 12.89 -5.00
C GLY A 132 8.50 14.36 -5.39
N ARG A 133 7.53 14.91 -6.13
CA ARG A 133 7.48 16.34 -6.48
C ARG A 133 7.20 17.17 -5.23
N LYS A 134 7.42 18.47 -5.33
CA LYS A 134 7.20 19.36 -4.18
C LYS A 134 5.80 19.23 -3.59
N GLU A 135 4.78 19.24 -4.45
CA GLU A 135 3.37 19.09 -4.03
C GLU A 135 3.06 17.75 -3.40
N ASP A 136 3.74 16.69 -3.82
CA ASP A 136 3.59 15.34 -3.25
C ASP A 136 4.24 15.27 -1.85
N VAL A 137 5.37 15.96 -1.67
CA VAL A 137 6.06 16.09 -0.38
C VAL A 137 5.28 16.99 0.59
N ASP A 138 4.66 18.05 0.09
CA ASP A 138 3.80 18.92 0.89
C ASP A 138 2.58 18.12 1.39
N GLU A 139 2.00 17.24 0.56
CA GLU A 139 0.93 16.34 0.98
C GLU A 139 1.39 15.36 2.07
N LEU A 140 2.60 14.77 1.95
CA LEU A 140 3.14 13.92 3.00
C LEU A 140 3.17 14.64 4.36
N LYS A 141 3.68 15.86 4.38
CA LYS A 141 3.74 16.67 5.61
C LYS A 141 2.34 16.95 6.16
N HIS A 142 1.41 17.36 5.31
CA HIS A 142 0.02 17.57 5.68
C HIS A 142 -0.59 16.32 6.33
N CYS A 143 -0.39 15.14 5.75
CA CYS A 143 -0.88 13.88 6.31
C CYS A 143 -0.35 13.62 7.72
N ILE A 144 0.93 13.89 7.97
CA ILE A 144 1.54 13.63 9.28
C ILE A 144 1.19 14.73 10.30
N GLU A 145 1.31 16.00 9.92
CA GLU A 145 1.22 17.14 10.84
C GLU A 145 -0.24 17.52 11.13
N ASP A 146 -1.10 17.49 10.12
CA ASP A 146 -2.47 17.98 10.23
C ASP A 146 -3.51 16.83 10.34
N LEU A 147 -3.33 15.74 9.59
CA LEU A 147 -4.25 14.60 9.60
C LEU A 147 -3.91 13.55 10.67
N GLY A 148 -2.73 13.63 11.29
CA GLY A 148 -2.33 12.74 12.38
C GLY A 148 -2.02 11.31 11.93
N MET A 149 -1.63 11.11 10.67
CA MET A 149 -1.22 9.81 10.18
C MET A 149 0.11 9.36 10.80
N VAL A 150 0.26 8.07 10.99
CA VAL A 150 1.38 7.50 11.76
C VAL A 150 2.56 7.03 10.91
N GLY A 151 2.40 7.03 9.59
CA GLY A 151 3.40 6.57 8.64
C GLY A 151 3.00 6.87 7.20
N VAL A 152 3.75 6.32 6.27
CA VAL A 152 3.46 6.36 4.84
C VAL A 152 3.47 4.95 4.27
N GLN A 153 2.65 4.72 3.26
CA GLN A 153 2.67 3.46 2.49
C GLN A 153 3.29 3.71 1.12
N PHE A 154 4.28 2.86 0.78
CA PHE A 154 4.81 2.75 -0.57
C PHE A 154 4.59 1.35 -1.11
N ALA A 155 4.56 1.19 -2.44
CA ALA A 155 4.74 -0.09 -3.07
C ALA A 155 6.22 -0.51 -3.03
N CYS A 156 6.49 -1.81 -3.03
CA CYS A 156 7.87 -2.30 -3.10
C CYS A 156 8.55 -1.96 -4.43
N CYS A 157 7.77 -1.75 -5.48
CA CYS A 157 8.24 -1.21 -6.76
C CYS A 157 7.11 -0.54 -7.53
N TYR A 158 7.47 0.34 -8.46
CA TYR A 158 6.59 1.08 -9.36
C TYR A 158 7.03 0.81 -10.80
N GLY A 159 6.58 -0.31 -11.37
CA GLY A 159 7.15 -0.84 -12.60
C GLY A 159 8.61 -1.26 -12.37
N ASP A 160 9.53 -0.63 -13.10
CA ASP A 160 10.98 -0.91 -13.01
C ASP A 160 11.70 -0.08 -11.92
N ARG A 161 10.96 0.80 -11.22
CA ARG A 161 11.53 1.68 -10.20
C ARG A 161 11.32 1.12 -8.81
N PHE A 162 12.33 1.27 -7.97
CA PHE A 162 12.32 0.90 -6.56
C PHE A 162 12.53 2.14 -5.68
N LEU A 163 12.40 2.01 -4.38
CA LEU A 163 12.47 3.14 -3.44
C LEU A 163 13.86 3.79 -3.33
N ASP A 164 14.88 3.14 -3.84
CA ASP A 164 16.25 3.69 -3.97
C ASP A 164 16.44 4.59 -5.20
N ASP A 165 15.43 4.75 -6.06
CA ASP A 165 15.46 5.69 -7.19
C ASP A 165 15.44 7.15 -6.67
N GLU A 166 16.16 8.03 -7.36
CA GLU A 166 16.26 9.47 -7.03
C GLU A 166 14.90 10.18 -6.87
N LEU A 167 13.86 9.69 -7.57
CA LEU A 167 12.50 10.24 -7.44
C LEU A 167 11.93 10.14 -6.02
N PHE A 168 12.34 9.15 -5.25
CA PHE A 168 11.83 8.95 -3.88
C PHE A 168 12.68 9.68 -2.82
N LYS A 169 13.86 10.16 -3.14
CA LYS A 169 14.74 10.86 -2.18
C LYS A 169 14.05 12.01 -1.43
N PRO A 170 13.22 12.86 -2.07
CA PRO A 170 12.51 13.92 -1.34
C PRO A 170 11.60 13.37 -0.21
N TYR A 171 10.94 12.24 -0.45
CA TYR A 171 10.18 11.55 0.60
C TYR A 171 11.10 11.00 1.69
N MET A 172 12.17 10.30 1.31
CA MET A 172 13.12 9.70 2.26
C MET A 172 13.71 10.75 3.18
N LYS A 173 14.00 11.93 2.67
CA LYS A 173 14.47 13.05 3.49
C LYS A 173 13.44 13.46 4.57
N VAL A 174 12.17 13.61 4.20
CA VAL A 174 11.11 13.97 5.16
C VAL A 174 10.93 12.87 6.19
N LEU A 175 10.87 11.60 5.77
CA LEU A 175 10.73 10.46 6.68
C LEU A 175 11.89 10.38 7.67
N ASN A 176 13.13 10.60 7.19
CA ASN A 176 14.31 10.63 8.03
C ASN A 176 14.27 11.77 9.05
N ASP A 177 13.94 12.98 8.61
CA ASP A 177 13.95 14.18 9.44
C ASP A 177 12.84 14.12 10.50
N MET A 178 11.66 13.65 10.16
CA MET A 178 10.51 13.50 11.03
C MET A 178 10.52 12.17 11.81
N LYS A 179 11.40 11.23 11.46
CA LYS A 179 11.49 9.87 12.05
C LYS A 179 10.20 9.07 11.89
N ILE A 180 9.51 9.26 10.77
CA ILE A 180 8.25 8.59 10.44
C ILE A 180 8.56 7.27 9.72
N PRO A 181 7.93 6.15 10.11
CA PRO A 181 8.12 4.88 9.43
C PRO A 181 7.40 4.84 8.08
N ALA A 182 7.95 4.09 7.15
CA ALA A 182 7.28 3.72 5.91
C ALA A 182 6.95 2.23 5.89
N VAL A 183 5.76 1.92 5.42
CA VAL A 183 5.38 0.55 5.12
C VAL A 183 5.59 0.30 3.64
N VAL A 184 6.33 -0.74 3.32
CA VAL A 184 6.60 -1.16 1.96
C VAL A 184 5.68 -2.34 1.62
N HIS A 185 4.60 -2.02 0.90
CA HIS A 185 3.58 -2.99 0.55
C HIS A 185 3.96 -3.74 -0.74
N HIS A 186 3.62 -5.01 -0.80
CA HIS A 186 3.80 -5.78 -2.03
C HIS A 186 2.86 -5.28 -3.15
N THR A 187 3.33 -5.39 -4.39
CA THR A 187 2.53 -5.02 -5.57
C THR A 187 2.25 -6.23 -6.46
N PRO A 188 1.08 -6.31 -7.10
CA PRO A 188 0.80 -7.32 -8.12
C PRO A 188 1.39 -6.96 -9.50
N GLY A 189 1.71 -5.70 -9.74
CA GLY A 189 2.11 -5.14 -11.03
C GLY A 189 3.62 -5.19 -11.30
N GLN A 190 4.25 -6.35 -11.11
CA GLN A 190 5.70 -6.46 -11.27
C GLN A 190 6.07 -6.96 -12.67
N ASN A 191 6.95 -6.22 -13.34
CA ASN A 191 7.52 -6.65 -14.61
C ASN A 191 8.59 -7.74 -14.49
N ALA A 192 9.12 -7.95 -13.28
CA ALA A 192 10.33 -8.75 -13.09
C ALA A 192 10.13 -10.27 -13.24
N PHE A 193 8.91 -10.77 -13.31
CA PHE A 193 8.64 -12.21 -13.24
C PHE A 193 7.60 -12.67 -14.25
N GLN A 194 7.74 -12.27 -15.50
CA GLN A 194 6.85 -12.69 -16.60
C GLN A 194 6.75 -14.23 -16.73
N ASN A 195 7.77 -14.95 -16.31
CA ASN A 195 7.78 -16.42 -16.29
C ASN A 195 6.70 -17.04 -15.37
N PHE A 196 6.08 -16.23 -14.50
CA PHE A 196 4.99 -16.68 -13.64
C PHE A 196 3.61 -16.35 -14.19
N ASP A 197 3.53 -15.62 -15.31
CA ASP A 197 2.25 -15.12 -15.84
C ASP A 197 1.31 -16.25 -16.30
N ASP A 198 1.86 -17.39 -16.70
CA ASP A 198 1.08 -18.58 -17.07
C ASP A 198 0.32 -19.20 -15.88
N TYR A 199 0.80 -18.93 -14.66
CA TYR A 199 0.26 -19.52 -13.43
C TYR A 199 -0.13 -18.43 -12.44
N THR A 200 -1.41 -18.07 -12.39
CA THR A 200 -1.93 -16.98 -11.55
C THR A 200 -1.51 -17.08 -10.08
N ILE A 201 -1.50 -18.29 -9.52
CA ILE A 201 -1.07 -18.51 -8.12
C ILE A 201 0.41 -18.22 -7.94
N LEU A 202 1.28 -18.74 -8.83
CA LEU A 202 2.73 -18.50 -8.73
C LEU A 202 3.04 -17.01 -8.84
N ARG A 203 2.42 -16.33 -9.80
CA ARG A 203 2.58 -14.91 -9.97
C ARG A 203 2.10 -14.12 -8.76
N ARG A 204 0.90 -14.42 -8.28
CA ARG A 204 0.30 -13.73 -7.15
C ARG A 204 1.07 -13.91 -5.86
N GLU A 205 1.53 -15.12 -5.57
CA GLU A 205 2.20 -15.42 -4.30
C GLU A 205 3.72 -15.25 -4.42
N LEU A 206 4.35 -16.00 -5.29
CA LEU A 206 5.80 -16.00 -5.42
C LEU A 206 6.35 -14.71 -6.02
N GLY A 207 5.65 -14.12 -7.00
CA GLY A 207 6.05 -12.84 -7.60
C GLY A 207 6.10 -11.71 -6.57
N ARG A 208 5.12 -11.61 -5.67
CA ARG A 208 5.10 -10.61 -4.60
C ARG A 208 6.25 -10.79 -3.61
N ILE A 209 6.55 -12.05 -3.25
CA ILE A 209 7.66 -12.40 -2.37
C ILE A 209 8.99 -11.98 -3.00
N HIS A 210 9.18 -12.28 -4.28
CA HIS A 210 10.40 -11.89 -5.02
C HIS A 210 10.57 -10.38 -5.09
N ALA A 211 9.50 -9.63 -5.36
CA ALA A 211 9.60 -8.17 -5.40
C ALA A 211 9.96 -7.56 -4.06
N GLN A 212 9.38 -8.08 -2.98
CA GLN A 212 9.76 -7.64 -1.64
C GLN A 212 11.24 -7.92 -1.35
N ALA A 213 11.73 -9.11 -1.70
CA ALA A 213 13.14 -9.44 -1.52
C ALA A 213 14.07 -8.55 -2.35
N ALA A 214 13.68 -8.24 -3.60
CA ALA A 214 14.42 -7.32 -4.45
C ALA A 214 14.44 -5.89 -3.89
N ALA A 215 13.31 -5.40 -3.37
CA ALA A 215 13.22 -4.09 -2.74
C ALA A 215 14.14 -4.00 -1.53
N VAL A 216 14.05 -4.93 -0.58
CA VAL A 216 14.93 -4.98 0.60
C VAL A 216 16.42 -5.01 0.20
N GLY A 217 16.77 -5.82 -0.78
CA GLY A 217 18.16 -5.90 -1.27
C GLY A 217 18.64 -4.55 -1.81
N ARG A 218 17.84 -3.90 -2.66
CA ARG A 218 18.17 -2.60 -3.24
C ARG A 218 18.31 -1.52 -2.18
N GLU A 219 17.37 -1.45 -1.23
CA GLU A 219 17.39 -0.49 -0.12
C GLU A 219 18.66 -0.61 0.72
N ILE A 220 19.11 -1.84 1.00
CA ILE A 220 20.34 -2.08 1.76
C ILE A 220 21.59 -1.73 0.94
N TYR A 221 21.68 -2.19 -0.31
CA TYR A 221 22.89 -2.03 -1.13
C TYR A 221 23.01 -0.67 -1.79
N SER A 222 21.96 0.14 -1.86
CA SER A 222 22.01 1.50 -2.40
C SER A 222 22.74 2.51 -1.49
N GLY A 223 22.97 2.17 -0.22
CA GLY A 223 23.49 3.10 0.78
C GLY A 223 22.43 4.06 1.34
N MET A 224 21.15 3.83 1.03
CA MET A 224 20.04 4.67 1.49
C MET A 224 20.01 4.86 3.01
N PHE A 225 20.27 3.81 3.77
CA PHE A 225 20.29 3.86 5.24
C PHE A 225 21.53 4.59 5.80
N ASP A 226 22.62 4.71 5.02
CA ASP A 226 23.75 5.54 5.38
C ASP A 226 23.46 7.01 5.12
N GLU A 227 22.77 7.32 4.01
CA GLU A 227 22.33 8.68 3.67
C GLU A 227 21.20 9.17 4.60
N PHE A 228 20.29 8.28 5.00
CA PHE A 228 19.11 8.58 5.80
C PHE A 228 19.02 7.66 7.04
N PRO A 229 19.84 7.88 8.09
CA PRO A 229 20.02 6.91 9.17
C PRO A 229 18.81 6.74 10.11
N ASN A 230 17.80 7.59 10.02
CA ASN A 230 16.56 7.46 10.81
C ASN A 230 15.43 6.73 10.05
N LEU A 231 15.64 6.36 8.79
CA LEU A 231 14.63 5.62 8.04
C LEU A 231 14.29 4.30 8.74
N LYS A 232 12.99 3.98 8.72
CA LYS A 232 12.46 2.72 9.23
C LYS A 232 11.46 2.18 8.22
N PHE A 233 11.75 1.04 7.65
CA PHE A 233 10.87 0.34 6.74
C PHE A 233 10.26 -0.90 7.38
N VAL A 234 8.95 -1.08 7.15
CA VAL A 234 8.20 -2.27 7.55
C VAL A 234 7.75 -2.95 6.27
N HIS A 235 8.40 -4.03 5.91
CA HIS A 235 8.07 -4.79 4.69
C HIS A 235 6.93 -5.77 4.95
N THR A 236 5.92 -5.76 4.08
CA THR A 236 4.93 -6.85 4.07
C THR A 236 5.56 -8.16 3.63
N MET A 237 4.86 -9.28 3.81
CA MET A 237 5.33 -10.62 3.45
C MET A 237 6.73 -10.96 4.01
N PHE A 238 7.05 -10.45 5.21
CA PHE A 238 8.35 -10.66 5.89
C PHE A 238 9.58 -10.24 5.05
N GLY A 239 9.46 -9.21 4.21
CA GLY A 239 10.54 -8.80 3.31
C GLY A 239 10.85 -9.84 2.22
N GLY A 240 9.84 -10.62 1.83
CA GLY A 240 10.03 -11.76 0.94
C GLY A 240 10.76 -12.90 1.65
N TYR A 241 11.82 -13.41 1.04
CA TYR A 241 12.69 -14.44 1.63
C TYR A 241 14.04 -13.86 2.12
N TRP A 242 14.12 -12.54 2.33
CA TRP A 242 15.36 -11.84 2.70
C TRP A 242 15.99 -12.44 3.95
N PHE A 243 15.18 -12.80 4.94
CA PHE A 243 15.67 -13.39 6.19
C PHE A 243 16.49 -14.66 5.95
N GLY A 244 16.10 -15.50 4.98
CA GLY A 244 16.84 -16.69 4.59
C GLY A 244 18.09 -16.41 3.72
N LEU A 245 18.17 -15.23 3.11
CA LEU A 245 19.28 -14.84 2.23
C LEU A 245 20.35 -14.01 2.95
N GLN A 246 20.07 -13.47 4.11
CA GLN A 246 20.94 -12.49 4.78
C GLN A 246 22.37 -13.01 5.03
N GLU A 247 22.55 -14.30 5.34
CA GLU A 247 23.87 -14.89 5.55
C GLU A 247 24.66 -15.05 4.23
N ILE A 248 23.95 -15.27 3.12
CA ILE A 248 24.56 -15.42 1.79
C ILE A 248 24.97 -14.05 1.24
N LEU A 249 24.15 -13.04 1.49
CA LEU A 249 24.31 -11.68 0.94
C LEU A 249 25.10 -10.76 1.88
N ALA A 250 25.27 -11.13 3.15
CA ALA A 250 26.11 -10.36 4.06
C ALA A 250 27.55 -10.33 3.54
N PRO A 251 28.20 -9.15 3.51
CA PRO A 251 29.58 -9.07 3.13
C PRO A 251 30.40 -9.97 4.05
N HIS A 252 31.12 -10.93 3.46
CA HIS A 252 32.10 -11.70 4.22
C HIS A 252 33.17 -10.73 4.72
N LYS A 253 33.27 -10.58 6.05
CA LYS A 253 34.32 -9.78 6.69
C LYS A 253 35.69 -10.44 6.49
#